data_db61b71630a3cb21102cb8806372d938
#
_entry.id   db61b71630a3cb21102cb8806372d938
#
_cell.length_a   1.000
_cell.length_b   1.000
_cell.length_c   1.000
_cell.angle_alpha   90.00
_cell.angle_beta   90.00
_cell.angle_gamma   90.00
#
_symmetry.space_group_name_H-M   'P 1'
#
loop_
_entity.id
_entity.type
_entity.pdbx_description
1 polymer ?
#
loop_
_entity_poly.entity_id
_entity_poly.type
_entity_poly.pdbx_seq_one_letter_code
_entity_poly.pdbx_strand_id
1 'polypeptide(L)'
;LLGDIYHDPIFDGIASLLIGIILSLTAGLLAYESKGLLIGESAAGTTVNEIGRVVSAQEGVLSVNELLTMHMGPQDVLLNLSIDFTDDLTSDEVEAIISELECEIKERFPEVKRVFIEAQSRAGHNYDKGSSEIVT
;
A
#
# COMPACT_ATOMS: atom_id res chain seq x y z
N LEU A 1 34.13 -30.43 -34.21
CA LEU A 1 33.81 -30.38 -35.63
C LEU A 1 32.95 -29.18 -36.06
N LEU A 2 32.27 -28.49 -35.16
CA LEU A 2 31.51 -27.25 -35.44
C LEU A 2 32.29 -25.98 -35.01
N GLY A 3 33.38 -26.11 -34.24
CA GLY A 3 34.20 -25.00 -33.76
C GLY A 3 35.25 -24.48 -34.74
N ASP A 4 35.48 -25.18 -35.85
CA ASP A 4 36.58 -24.84 -36.79
C ASP A 4 36.16 -23.95 -37.98
N ILE A 5 34.86 -23.64 -38.12
CA ILE A 5 34.34 -22.93 -39.29
C ILE A 5 34.17 -21.42 -39.05
N TYR A 6 34.15 -20.98 -37.75
CA TYR A 6 33.97 -19.56 -37.39
C TYR A 6 35.14 -19.09 -36.52
N HIS A 7 36.30 -18.91 -37.10
CA HIS A 7 37.49 -18.34 -36.46
C HIS A 7 37.53 -16.79 -36.52
N ASP A 8 36.40 -16.15 -36.75
CA ASP A 8 36.33 -14.71 -36.71
C ASP A 8 35.93 -14.24 -35.30
N PRO A 9 36.84 -13.57 -34.56
CA PRO A 9 36.59 -13.05 -33.20
C PRO A 9 35.42 -12.04 -33.14
N ILE A 10 34.98 -11.57 -34.32
CA ILE A 10 33.86 -10.64 -34.47
C ILE A 10 32.52 -11.32 -34.11
N PHE A 11 32.33 -12.60 -34.51
CA PHE A 11 31.09 -13.33 -34.20
C PHE A 11 30.95 -13.66 -32.71
N ASP A 12 32.06 -13.94 -32.04
CA ASP A 12 32.08 -14.16 -30.61
C ASP A 12 31.75 -12.86 -29.85
N GLY A 13 32.30 -11.73 -30.27
CA GLY A 13 32.00 -10.43 -29.75
C GLY A 13 30.50 -10.02 -29.91
N ILE A 14 29.93 -10.31 -31.10
CA ILE A 14 28.50 -10.04 -31.36
C ILE A 14 27.60 -10.93 -30.49
N ALA A 15 27.93 -12.23 -30.40
CA ALA A 15 27.17 -13.15 -29.54
C ALA A 15 27.18 -12.72 -28.07
N SER A 16 28.35 -12.36 -27.53
CA SER A 16 28.51 -11.86 -26.17
C SER A 16 27.74 -10.57 -25.94
N LEU A 17 27.74 -9.65 -26.91
CA LEU A 17 26.97 -8.41 -26.83
C LEU A 17 25.46 -8.67 -26.77
N LEU A 18 24.95 -9.56 -27.62
CA LEU A 18 23.54 -9.93 -27.64
C LEU A 18 23.10 -10.58 -26.33
N ILE A 19 23.91 -11.50 -25.80
CA ILE A 19 23.65 -12.11 -24.50
C ILE A 19 23.62 -11.05 -23.39
N GLY A 20 24.57 -10.13 -23.38
CA GLY A 20 24.65 -9.02 -22.43
C GLY A 20 23.39 -8.13 -22.47
N ILE A 21 22.90 -7.81 -23.68
CA ILE A 21 21.65 -7.03 -23.84
C ILE A 21 20.46 -7.79 -23.30
N ILE A 22 20.30 -9.07 -23.64
CA ILE A 22 19.18 -9.89 -23.16
C ILE A 22 19.19 -9.99 -21.64
N LEU A 23 20.34 -10.26 -21.03
CA LEU A 23 20.48 -10.34 -19.59
C LEU A 23 20.16 -9.00 -18.92
N SER A 24 20.60 -7.89 -19.49
CA SER A 24 20.33 -6.56 -18.96
C SER A 24 18.84 -6.21 -18.99
N LEU A 25 18.15 -6.53 -20.10
CA LEU A 25 16.72 -6.34 -20.22
C LEU A 25 15.93 -7.21 -19.23
N THR A 26 16.32 -8.48 -19.11
CA THR A 26 15.69 -9.41 -18.17
C THR A 26 15.89 -8.96 -16.73
N ALA A 27 17.10 -8.55 -16.36
CA ALA A 27 17.40 -8.04 -15.03
C ALA A 27 16.61 -6.76 -14.70
N GLY A 28 16.50 -5.84 -15.68
CA GLY A 28 15.71 -4.62 -15.54
C GLY A 28 14.22 -4.90 -15.33
N LEU A 29 13.66 -5.85 -16.09
CA LEU A 29 12.27 -6.27 -15.97
C LEU A 29 12.00 -6.88 -14.59
N LEU A 30 12.84 -7.82 -14.16
CA LEU A 30 12.72 -8.44 -12.84
C LEU A 30 12.87 -7.43 -11.70
N ALA A 31 13.79 -6.49 -11.83
CA ALA A 31 13.96 -5.42 -10.84
C ALA A 31 12.71 -4.52 -10.75
N TYR A 32 12.11 -4.20 -11.88
CA TYR A 32 10.88 -3.40 -11.93
C TYR A 32 9.70 -4.13 -11.25
N GLU A 33 9.53 -5.41 -11.54
CA GLU A 33 8.45 -6.23 -10.97
C GLU A 33 8.65 -6.49 -9.47
N SER A 34 9.89 -6.73 -9.05
CA SER A 34 10.24 -6.93 -7.65
C SER A 34 10.12 -5.67 -6.80
N LYS A 35 10.26 -4.50 -7.40
CA LYS A 35 10.16 -3.21 -6.71
C LYS A 35 8.82 -3.04 -6.00
N GLY A 36 7.71 -3.35 -6.67
CA GLY A 36 6.36 -3.24 -6.08
C GLY A 36 6.18 -4.10 -4.83
N LEU A 37 6.79 -5.29 -4.80
CA LEU A 37 6.72 -6.22 -3.67
C LEU A 37 7.58 -5.78 -2.47
N LEU A 38 8.68 -5.05 -2.71
CA LEU A 38 9.65 -4.66 -1.68
C LEU A 38 9.33 -3.31 -1.02
N ILE A 39 8.65 -2.41 -1.72
CA ILE A 39 8.42 -1.03 -1.24
C ILE A 39 7.10 -0.91 -0.46
N GLY A 40 6.27 -1.97 -0.36
CA GLY A 40 4.96 -1.89 0.29
C GLY A 40 4.06 -0.88 -0.42
N GLU A 41 3.76 -1.14 -1.70
CA GLU A 41 2.88 -0.28 -2.50
C GLU A 41 1.53 -0.09 -1.79
N SER A 42 1.04 1.14 -1.74
CA SER A 42 -0.30 1.38 -1.18
C SER A 42 -1.36 0.68 -2.03
N ALA A 43 -2.48 0.30 -1.42
CA ALA A 43 -3.60 -0.28 -2.13
C ALA A 43 -4.01 0.59 -3.33
N ALA A 44 -4.56 -0.03 -4.39
CA ALA A 44 -4.99 0.71 -5.57
C ALA A 44 -5.87 1.91 -5.17
N GLY A 45 -5.64 3.06 -5.77
CA GLY A 45 -6.31 4.31 -5.42
C GLY A 45 -7.86 4.21 -5.45
N THR A 46 -8.40 3.29 -6.25
CA THR A 46 -9.83 2.95 -6.27
C THR A 46 -10.29 2.34 -4.95
N THR A 47 -9.56 1.34 -4.42
CA THR A 47 -9.86 0.69 -3.14
C THR A 47 -9.78 1.68 -1.96
N VAL A 48 -8.75 2.51 -1.94
CA VAL A 48 -8.59 3.56 -0.91
C VAL A 48 -9.77 4.54 -0.91
N ASN A 49 -10.20 5.00 -2.10
CA ASN A 49 -11.33 5.91 -2.24
C ASN A 49 -12.67 5.26 -1.85
N GLU A 50 -12.86 3.98 -2.16
CA GLU A 50 -14.05 3.24 -1.77
C GLU A 50 -14.12 3.02 -0.26
N ILE A 51 -13.02 2.63 0.38
CA ILE A 51 -12.94 2.53 1.84
C ILE A 51 -13.26 3.88 2.48
N GLY A 52 -12.66 4.96 1.98
CA GLY A 52 -12.93 6.31 2.49
C GLY A 52 -14.42 6.69 2.40
N ARG A 53 -15.12 6.28 1.34
CA ARG A 53 -16.58 6.51 1.20
C ARG A 53 -17.39 5.69 2.20
N VAL A 54 -17.04 4.42 2.39
CA VAL A 54 -17.71 3.55 3.37
C VAL A 54 -17.59 4.14 4.75
N VAL A 55 -16.38 4.50 5.18
CA VAL A 55 -16.11 5.07 6.51
C VAL A 55 -16.82 6.41 6.69
N SER A 56 -16.78 7.30 5.68
CA SER A 56 -17.43 8.61 5.76
C SER A 56 -18.97 8.56 5.73
N ALA A 57 -19.55 7.45 5.29
CA ALA A 57 -20.99 7.25 5.26
C ALA A 57 -21.54 6.67 6.58
N GLN A 58 -20.66 6.21 7.48
CA GLN A 58 -21.06 5.63 8.76
C GLN A 58 -21.60 6.69 9.70
N GLU A 59 -22.74 6.38 10.34
CA GLU A 59 -23.35 7.26 11.34
C GLU A 59 -22.43 7.42 12.56
N GLY A 60 -22.27 8.64 13.05
CA GLY A 60 -21.35 8.96 14.15
C GLY A 60 -19.93 9.33 13.72
N VAL A 61 -19.55 9.14 12.45
CA VAL A 61 -18.28 9.61 11.90
C VAL A 61 -18.42 11.07 11.46
N LEU A 62 -17.64 11.95 12.06
CA LEU A 62 -17.60 13.37 11.70
C LEU A 62 -16.68 13.61 10.51
N SER A 63 -15.48 13.05 10.54
CA SER A 63 -14.51 13.13 9.43
C SER A 63 -13.47 12.02 9.49
N VAL A 64 -12.92 11.66 8.32
CA VAL A 64 -11.72 10.82 8.20
C VAL A 64 -10.52 11.76 8.12
N ASN A 65 -9.66 11.72 9.14
CA ASN A 65 -8.47 12.57 9.20
C ASN A 65 -7.36 12.03 8.32
N GLU A 66 -7.15 10.71 8.35
CA GLU A 66 -6.12 10.02 7.60
C GLU A 66 -6.54 8.59 7.26
N LEU A 67 -6.19 8.15 6.05
CA LEU A 67 -6.38 6.80 5.58
C LEU A 67 -5.07 6.35 4.91
N LEU A 68 -4.40 5.40 5.55
CA LEU A 68 -3.15 4.84 5.07
C LEU A 68 -3.31 3.35 4.79
N THR A 69 -2.76 2.90 3.68
CA THR A 69 -2.71 1.49 3.32
C THR A 69 -1.28 1.05 3.06
N MET A 70 -0.94 -0.16 3.47
CA MET A 70 0.36 -0.77 3.21
C MET A 70 0.17 -2.22 2.79
N HIS A 71 0.75 -2.61 1.67
CA HIS A 71 0.84 -4.00 1.27
C HIS A 71 1.92 -4.71 2.10
N MET A 72 1.50 -5.75 2.82
CA MET A 72 2.39 -6.65 3.55
C MET A 72 2.71 -7.90 2.74
N GLY A 73 1.95 -8.13 1.67
CA GLY A 73 2.07 -9.24 0.74
C GLY A 73 1.12 -9.08 -0.44
N PRO A 74 1.12 -10.02 -1.41
CA PRO A 74 0.31 -9.91 -2.63
C PRO A 74 -1.20 -9.77 -2.41
N GLN A 75 -1.71 -10.28 -1.28
CA GLN A 75 -3.13 -10.23 -0.89
C GLN A 75 -3.27 -9.93 0.61
N ASP A 76 -2.33 -9.19 1.17
CA ASP A 76 -2.32 -8.81 2.58
C ASP A 76 -2.09 -7.30 2.68
N VAL A 77 -3.18 -6.56 2.82
CA VAL A 77 -3.19 -5.12 2.99
C VAL A 77 -3.46 -4.80 4.45
N LEU A 78 -2.61 -3.96 5.02
CA LEU A 78 -2.83 -3.30 6.30
C LEU A 78 -3.49 -1.95 6.03
N LEU A 79 -4.58 -1.68 6.73
CA LEU A 79 -5.30 -0.41 6.70
C LEU A 79 -5.16 0.28 8.06
N ASN A 80 -4.75 1.52 8.06
CA ASN A 80 -4.74 2.40 9.21
C ASN A 80 -5.66 3.60 8.95
N LEU A 81 -6.61 3.83 9.85
CA LEU A 81 -7.60 4.89 9.79
C LEU A 81 -7.51 5.76 11.03
N SER A 82 -7.45 7.07 10.83
CA SER A 82 -7.70 8.06 11.89
C SER A 82 -9.05 8.72 11.64
N ILE A 83 -9.97 8.56 12.59
CA ILE A 83 -11.36 8.99 12.46
C ILE A 83 -11.70 9.96 13.58
N ASP A 84 -12.36 11.05 13.22
CA ASP A 84 -12.99 11.99 14.15
C ASP A 84 -14.46 11.60 14.30
N PHE A 85 -14.89 11.33 15.53
CA PHE A 85 -16.27 10.97 15.87
C PHE A 85 -17.02 12.18 16.42
N THR A 86 -18.35 12.13 16.39
CA THR A 86 -19.18 13.19 16.98
C THR A 86 -19.02 13.21 18.50
N ASP A 87 -18.99 14.41 19.08
CA ASP A 87 -18.70 14.63 20.51
C ASP A 87 -19.78 14.11 21.49
N ASP A 88 -20.95 13.77 20.98
CA ASP A 88 -22.10 13.28 21.74
C ASP A 88 -22.10 11.75 21.93
N LEU A 89 -21.15 11.03 21.34
CA LEU A 89 -21.03 9.60 21.48
C LEU A 89 -20.32 9.19 22.76
N THR A 90 -20.84 8.14 23.40
CA THR A 90 -20.16 7.46 24.49
C THR A 90 -19.04 6.55 23.98
N SER A 91 -18.11 6.19 24.85
CA SER A 91 -17.02 5.27 24.50
C SER A 91 -17.55 3.92 23.98
N ASP A 92 -18.64 3.42 24.57
CA ASP A 92 -19.23 2.14 24.15
C ASP A 92 -19.83 2.22 22.73
N GLU A 93 -20.42 3.37 22.38
CA GLU A 93 -20.94 3.62 21.03
C GLU A 93 -19.81 3.74 20.00
N VAL A 94 -18.73 4.42 20.35
CA VAL A 94 -17.54 4.50 19.49
C VAL A 94 -16.92 3.11 19.24
N GLU A 95 -16.80 2.27 20.29
CA GLU A 95 -16.32 0.90 20.15
C GLU A 95 -17.24 0.04 19.26
N ALA A 96 -18.55 0.22 19.36
CA ALA A 96 -19.51 -0.47 18.51
C ALA A 96 -19.36 -0.08 17.04
N ILE A 97 -19.24 1.23 16.76
CA ILE A 97 -19.01 1.75 15.39
C ILE A 97 -17.71 1.23 14.82
N ILE A 98 -16.62 1.24 15.59
CA ILE A 98 -15.31 0.70 15.16
C ILE A 98 -15.43 -0.77 14.80
N SER A 99 -16.11 -1.57 15.60
CA SER A 99 -16.29 -3.00 15.37
C SER A 99 -17.13 -3.27 14.10
N GLU A 100 -18.16 -2.47 13.88
CA GLU A 100 -19.00 -2.56 12.67
C GLU A 100 -18.23 -2.18 11.41
N LEU A 101 -17.47 -1.08 11.44
CA LEU A 101 -16.60 -0.66 10.34
C LEU A 101 -15.54 -1.70 10.01
N GLU A 102 -14.90 -2.28 11.02
CA GLU A 102 -13.90 -3.33 10.81
C GLU A 102 -14.49 -4.56 10.10
N CYS A 103 -15.70 -4.98 10.51
CA CYS A 103 -16.41 -6.09 9.89
C CYS A 103 -16.78 -5.79 8.44
N GLU A 104 -17.39 -4.63 8.20
CA GLU A 104 -17.82 -4.20 6.86
C GLU A 104 -16.63 -4.06 5.89
N ILE A 105 -15.52 -3.47 6.34
CA ILE A 105 -14.32 -3.31 5.53
C ILE A 105 -13.74 -4.68 5.15
N LYS A 106 -13.63 -5.61 6.10
CA LYS A 106 -13.11 -6.96 5.85
C LYS A 106 -14.00 -7.78 4.93
N GLU A 107 -15.32 -7.60 5.00
CA GLU A 107 -16.27 -8.27 4.11
C GLU A 107 -16.21 -7.73 2.67
N ARG A 108 -16.13 -6.40 2.51
CA ARG A 108 -16.10 -5.75 1.19
C ARG A 108 -14.74 -5.82 0.50
N PHE A 109 -13.67 -5.81 1.28
CA PHE A 109 -12.29 -5.77 0.79
C PHE A 109 -11.48 -6.95 1.36
N PRO A 110 -11.62 -8.16 0.81
CA PRO A 110 -10.99 -9.38 1.33
C PRO A 110 -9.46 -9.34 1.38
N GLU A 111 -8.83 -8.45 0.62
CA GLU A 111 -7.39 -8.18 0.65
C GLU A 111 -6.96 -7.43 1.93
N VAL A 112 -7.88 -6.70 2.58
CA VAL A 112 -7.61 -5.97 3.83
C VAL A 112 -7.69 -6.95 5.00
N LYS A 113 -6.54 -7.46 5.43
CA LYS A 113 -6.45 -8.44 6.52
C LYS A 113 -6.34 -7.82 7.90
N ARG A 114 -5.80 -6.62 7.98
CA ARG A 114 -5.59 -5.90 9.24
C ARG A 114 -6.12 -4.48 9.12
N VAL A 115 -6.98 -4.13 10.06
CA VAL A 115 -7.58 -2.79 10.17
C VAL A 115 -7.22 -2.24 11.54
N PHE A 116 -6.63 -1.06 11.55
CA PHE A 116 -6.39 -0.27 12.75
C PHE A 116 -7.19 1.01 12.63
N ILE A 117 -8.03 1.28 13.62
CA ILE A 117 -8.86 2.47 13.68
C ILE A 117 -8.51 3.24 14.93
N GLU A 118 -8.04 4.45 14.77
CA GLU A 118 -7.73 5.37 15.83
C GLU A 118 -8.82 6.45 15.90
N ALA A 119 -9.41 6.60 17.07
CA ALA A 119 -10.33 7.70 17.36
C ALA A 119 -9.52 8.94 17.76
N GLN A 120 -9.40 9.92 16.85
CA GLN A 120 -8.60 11.11 17.06
C GLN A 120 -9.33 12.36 16.58
N SER A 121 -9.49 13.36 17.46
CA SER A 121 -10.05 14.63 17.04
C SER A 121 -9.15 15.32 15.99
N ARG A 122 -9.74 16.08 15.09
CA ARG A 122 -9.03 16.83 14.04
C ARG A 122 -7.97 17.77 14.60
N ALA A 123 -8.21 18.35 15.79
CA ALA A 123 -7.25 19.19 16.47
C ALA A 123 -6.03 18.38 16.97
N GLY A 124 -6.24 17.18 17.52
CA GLY A 124 -5.20 16.28 17.96
C GLY A 124 -4.34 15.78 16.78
N HIS A 125 -4.98 15.42 15.69
CA HIS A 125 -4.29 14.96 14.47
C HIS A 125 -3.36 16.02 13.88
N ASN A 126 -3.79 17.28 13.82
CA ASN A 126 -2.96 18.39 13.32
C ASN A 126 -1.78 18.70 14.25
N TYR A 127 -1.94 18.49 15.58
CA TYR A 127 -0.84 18.67 16.53
C TYR A 127 0.25 17.60 16.35
N ASP A 128 -0.14 16.37 16.12
CA ASP A 128 0.78 15.24 15.93
C ASP A 128 1.59 15.37 14.62
N LYS A 129 0.94 15.79 13.53
CA LYS A 129 1.63 16.12 12.27
C LYS A 129 2.68 17.23 12.43
N GLY A 130 2.36 18.29 13.16
CA GLY A 130 3.29 19.38 13.42
C GLY A 130 4.49 18.98 14.28
N SER A 131 4.32 17.98 15.16
CA SER A 131 5.41 17.49 16.01
C SER A 131 6.37 16.56 15.27
N SER A 132 5.91 15.82 14.26
CA SER A 132 6.76 14.93 13.46
C SER A 132 7.67 15.65 12.47
N GLU A 133 7.33 16.88 12.05
CA GLU A 133 8.18 17.70 11.18
C GLU A 133 9.37 18.38 11.91
N ILE A 134 9.35 18.42 13.25
CA ILE A 134 10.40 19.09 14.05
C ILE A 134 11.57 18.16 14.40
N VAL A 135 11.46 16.85 14.13
CA VAL A 135 12.47 15.82 14.50
C VAL A 135 13.32 15.36 13.32
N THR A 136 13.50 16.19 12.30
CA THR A 136 14.43 15.87 11.17
C THR A 136 15.69 16.71 11.20
#